data_ad09258eb16af547e0bd66b2152fe1b0
#
_entry.id   ad09258eb16af547e0bd66b2152fe1b0
#
_cell.length_a   1.000
_cell.length_b   1.000
_cell.length_c   1.000
_cell.angle_alpha   90.00
_cell.angle_beta   90.00
_cell.angle_gamma   90.00
#
_symmetry.space_group_name_H-M   'P 1'
#
loop_
_entity.id
_entity.type
_entity.pdbx_description
1 polymer ?
#
loop_
_entity_poly.entity_id
_entity_poly.type
_entity_poly.pdbx_seq_one_letter_code
_entity_poly.pdbx_strand_id
1 'polypeptide(L)'
;MVETGKTICSGGTAPGKKPIVVSDWEGPWVSPDHAADIARTKLPRGGELWSALSNYALYLSDVKHVESFQPGGTLGLIAPFLITYDVGERDLNEMAIQDARFIVGALDAIDFLQRTGHSFWVVSTSYHQYVWYTAQIAGISQERTRCTYFPIESLQRDVKEHDKELVREITDQVADTAVRKLDKFKREEDLPPNVREAAETLNDLFLQRLRRSSFEHVLRTVRPVGGQRKLDSLHEILRLEDRSIKEAAVIGDSITDRNMLGETKNNKGLAIAFNGNAPAVENANVAVMSYDCTVTPLLIQIFGRAGIGEIEHVTMNWSPETLKREVSIGNLDEKLFARFLEPEVAKRARAIWVTGDNMKRVIDESVKHREEVRGGVAGKLT
;
A
#
# COMPACT_ATOMS: atom_id res chain seq x y z
N MET A 1 -43.77 -23.35 38.67
CA MET A 1 -42.37 -23.00 38.39
C MET A 1 -42.27 -22.83 36.88
N VAL A 2 -42.13 -21.61 36.43
CA VAL A 2 -42.06 -21.25 35.02
C VAL A 2 -40.57 -20.89 34.77
N GLU A 3 -39.87 -21.67 33.94
CA GLU A 3 -38.53 -21.38 33.52
C GLU A 3 -38.55 -20.24 32.49
N THR A 4 -37.95 -19.15 32.85
CA THR A 4 -37.72 -18.01 31.97
C THR A 4 -36.50 -18.28 31.09
N GLY A 5 -36.76 -18.55 29.81
CA GLY A 5 -35.72 -18.65 28.79
C GLY A 5 -34.96 -17.33 28.64
N LYS A 6 -33.66 -17.34 28.88
CA LYS A 6 -32.74 -16.24 28.53
C LYS A 6 -32.58 -16.16 27.03
N THR A 7 -33.20 -15.19 26.40
CA THR A 7 -32.91 -14.77 25.05
C THR A 7 -31.48 -14.18 25.02
N ILE A 8 -30.55 -14.84 24.34
CA ILE A 8 -29.24 -14.31 24.05
C ILE A 8 -29.44 -13.22 22.99
N CYS A 9 -29.38 -11.97 23.42
CA CYS A 9 -29.33 -10.83 22.50
C CYS A 9 -27.98 -10.90 21.75
N SER A 10 -28.02 -11.29 20.49
CA SER A 10 -26.95 -11.08 19.52
C SER A 10 -26.72 -9.57 19.44
N GLY A 11 -25.52 -9.13 19.79
CA GLY A 11 -25.11 -7.72 19.67
C GLY A 11 -25.07 -7.29 18.21
N GLY A 12 -26.24 -6.96 17.65
CA GLY A 12 -26.34 -6.29 16.36
C GLY A 12 -25.82 -4.87 16.50
N THR A 13 -24.89 -4.48 15.65
CA THR A 13 -24.54 -3.08 15.44
C THR A 13 -25.79 -2.28 15.10
N ALA A 14 -25.93 -1.08 15.67
CA ALA A 14 -27.05 -0.19 15.38
C ALA A 14 -27.24 -0.02 13.85
N PRO A 15 -28.49 -0.04 13.34
CA PRO A 15 -28.72 0.10 11.91
C PRO A 15 -28.29 1.50 11.47
N GLY A 16 -27.24 1.62 10.66
CA GLY A 16 -27.04 2.89 10.00
C GLY A 16 -25.68 3.25 9.43
N LYS A 17 -24.58 2.95 10.06
CA LYS A 17 -23.28 3.44 9.53
C LYS A 17 -22.58 2.35 8.70
N LYS A 18 -22.38 2.61 7.38
CA LYS A 18 -21.57 1.75 6.49
C LYS A 18 -20.10 1.75 6.93
N PRO A 19 -19.33 0.67 6.74
CA PRO A 19 -17.90 0.68 6.99
C PRO A 19 -17.21 1.84 6.28
N ILE A 20 -16.23 2.45 6.96
CA ILE A 20 -15.28 3.34 6.29
C ILE A 20 -14.24 2.51 5.57
N VAL A 21 -13.93 2.87 4.33
CA VAL A 21 -12.91 2.22 3.51
C VAL A 21 -11.67 3.09 3.51
N VAL A 22 -10.55 2.56 3.98
CA VAL A 22 -9.24 3.21 3.93
C VAL A 22 -8.28 2.29 3.20
N SER A 23 -7.79 2.73 2.05
CA SER A 23 -7.06 1.84 1.15
C SER A 23 -5.73 2.42 0.70
N ASP A 24 -4.70 1.57 0.62
CA ASP A 24 -3.60 1.84 -0.29
C ASP A 24 -4.15 2.00 -1.71
N TRP A 25 -3.35 2.62 -2.57
CA TRP A 25 -3.78 2.96 -3.92
C TRP A 25 -3.11 2.10 -4.99
N GLU A 26 -1.78 2.14 -5.06
CA GLU A 26 -1.01 1.30 -5.97
C GLU A 26 -1.04 -0.16 -5.51
N GLY A 27 -1.37 -1.06 -6.41
CA GLY A 27 -1.52 -2.48 -6.12
C GLY A 27 -2.97 -2.90 -5.91
N PRO A 28 -3.75 -2.33 -4.99
CA PRO A 28 -5.17 -2.65 -4.85
C PRO A 28 -6.07 -2.10 -5.98
N TRP A 29 -5.80 -0.92 -6.53
CA TRP A 29 -6.71 -0.23 -7.46
C TRP A 29 -6.08 0.23 -8.76
N VAL A 30 -4.83 0.65 -8.72
CA VAL A 30 -4.06 1.08 -9.89
C VAL A 30 -2.79 0.27 -10.03
N SER A 31 -2.23 0.26 -11.25
CA SER A 31 -0.95 -0.41 -11.51
C SER A 31 0.13 0.11 -10.57
N PRO A 32 0.94 -0.77 -9.97
CA PRO A 32 1.97 -0.39 -9.01
C PRO A 32 3.21 0.20 -9.67
N ASP A 33 4.09 0.77 -8.83
CA ASP A 33 5.48 1.14 -9.12
C ASP A 33 5.66 2.40 -9.97
N HIS A 34 4.70 3.34 -9.96
CA HIS A 34 4.82 4.61 -10.69
C HIS A 34 6.13 5.37 -10.37
N ALA A 35 6.52 5.47 -9.10
CA ALA A 35 7.76 6.15 -8.72
C ALA A 35 9.02 5.41 -9.22
N ALA A 36 8.98 4.07 -9.32
CA ALA A 36 10.04 3.28 -9.94
C ALA A 36 10.13 3.54 -11.45
N ASP A 37 9.00 3.70 -12.13
CA ASP A 37 8.95 3.99 -13.56
C ASP A 37 9.46 5.41 -13.85
N ILE A 38 9.18 6.39 -12.98
CA ILE A 38 9.82 7.72 -13.04
C ILE A 38 11.34 7.58 -12.96
N ALA A 39 11.85 6.85 -11.96
CA ALA A 39 13.29 6.66 -11.82
C ALA A 39 13.91 5.99 -13.06
N ARG A 40 13.33 4.90 -13.54
CA ARG A 40 13.82 4.16 -14.73
C ARG A 40 13.82 5.02 -15.98
N THR A 41 12.84 5.91 -16.14
CA THR A 41 12.65 6.70 -17.37
C THR A 41 13.45 7.99 -17.34
N LYS A 42 13.58 8.64 -16.18
CA LYS A 42 14.12 10.00 -16.06
C LYS A 42 15.54 10.06 -15.50
N LEU A 43 16.06 9.01 -14.89
CA LEU A 43 17.37 9.02 -14.26
C LEU A 43 18.39 8.12 -14.99
N PRO A 44 19.67 8.52 -15.05
CA PRO A 44 20.74 7.63 -15.49
C PRO A 44 20.80 6.43 -14.52
N ARG A 45 20.84 5.21 -15.07
CA ARG A 45 20.81 3.97 -14.30
C ARG A 45 19.66 3.90 -13.28
N GLY A 46 18.51 4.48 -13.64
CA GLY A 46 17.39 4.70 -12.71
C GLY A 46 16.84 3.41 -12.10
N GLY A 47 16.90 2.28 -12.78
CA GLY A 47 16.50 0.97 -12.25
C GLY A 47 17.41 0.49 -11.13
N GLU A 48 18.74 0.63 -11.28
CA GLU A 48 19.73 0.29 -10.25
C GLU A 48 19.65 1.28 -9.07
N LEU A 49 19.53 2.58 -9.35
CA LEU A 49 19.30 3.59 -8.31
C LEU A 49 18.08 3.27 -7.47
N TRP A 50 16.94 2.98 -8.11
CA TRP A 50 15.72 2.59 -7.41
C TRP A 50 15.94 1.36 -6.52
N SER A 51 16.58 0.32 -7.08
CA SER A 51 16.88 -0.91 -6.31
C SER A 51 17.82 -0.65 -5.14
N ALA A 52 18.88 0.14 -5.33
CA ALA A 52 19.81 0.50 -4.28
C ALA A 52 19.14 1.25 -3.13
N LEU A 53 18.36 2.29 -3.48
CA LEU A 53 17.68 3.13 -2.50
C LEU A 53 16.51 2.42 -1.81
N SER A 54 15.84 1.48 -2.48
CA SER A 54 14.80 0.64 -1.85
C SER A 54 15.41 -0.30 -0.81
N ASN A 55 16.51 -0.99 -1.14
CA ASN A 55 17.23 -1.82 -0.20
C ASN A 55 17.76 -0.99 0.99
N TYR A 56 18.24 0.22 0.73
CA TYR A 56 18.75 1.11 1.78
C TYR A 56 17.63 1.67 2.66
N ALA A 57 16.47 2.01 2.10
CA ALA A 57 15.32 2.46 2.89
C ALA A 57 14.85 1.39 3.89
N LEU A 58 14.79 0.12 3.46
CA LEU A 58 14.46 -1.01 4.33
C LEU A 58 15.56 -1.27 5.38
N TYR A 59 16.83 -1.15 4.99
CA TYR A 59 17.94 -1.23 5.94
C TYR A 59 17.83 -0.15 7.03
N LEU A 60 17.54 1.10 6.66
CA LEU A 60 17.38 2.18 7.63
C LEU A 60 16.20 1.95 8.59
N SER A 61 15.08 1.42 8.08
CA SER A 61 13.88 1.20 8.88
C SER A 61 13.95 -0.08 9.73
N ASP A 62 14.34 -1.21 9.12
CA ASP A 62 14.14 -2.54 9.71
C ASP A 62 15.42 -3.19 10.26
N VAL A 63 16.61 -2.68 9.90
CA VAL A 63 17.90 -3.18 10.38
C VAL A 63 18.58 -2.17 11.33
N LYS A 64 18.71 -0.93 10.87
CA LYS A 64 19.35 0.15 11.63
C LYS A 64 18.39 0.87 12.59
N HIS A 65 17.08 0.71 12.39
CA HIS A 65 16.02 1.33 13.20
C HIS A 65 16.14 2.85 13.35
N VAL A 66 16.43 3.54 12.23
CA VAL A 66 16.50 5.01 12.22
C VAL A 66 15.08 5.56 12.27
N GLU A 67 14.68 6.19 13.37
CA GLU A 67 13.32 6.64 13.68
C GLU A 67 12.65 7.47 12.57
N SER A 68 13.42 8.30 11.84
CA SER A 68 12.91 9.14 10.76
C SER A 68 12.57 8.36 9.48
N PHE A 69 13.00 7.12 9.34
CA PHE A 69 12.79 6.27 8.18
C PHE A 69 11.71 5.22 8.42
N GLN A 70 10.89 4.98 7.39
CA GLN A 70 9.78 4.04 7.41
C GLN A 70 9.81 3.24 6.09
N PRO A 71 9.17 2.05 6.02
CA PRO A 71 8.93 1.39 4.74
C PRO A 71 8.33 2.35 3.71
N GLY A 72 8.83 2.32 2.48
CA GLY A 72 8.48 3.31 1.45
C GLY A 72 9.40 4.54 1.43
N GLY A 73 10.41 4.60 2.29
CA GLY A 73 11.40 5.68 2.37
C GLY A 73 12.17 5.97 1.07
N THR A 74 12.14 5.06 0.11
CA THR A 74 12.75 5.18 -1.22
C THR A 74 12.36 6.50 -1.90
N LEU A 75 11.09 6.92 -1.80
CA LEU A 75 10.62 8.14 -2.44
C LEU A 75 11.30 9.41 -1.89
N GLY A 76 11.64 9.42 -0.61
CA GLY A 76 12.42 10.52 -0.02
C GLY A 76 13.90 10.48 -0.43
N LEU A 77 14.47 9.27 -0.55
CA LEU A 77 15.88 9.09 -0.92
C LEU A 77 16.14 9.33 -2.41
N ILE A 78 15.20 9.07 -3.30
CA ILE A 78 15.34 9.31 -4.76
C ILE A 78 15.12 10.79 -5.12
N ALA A 79 14.43 11.58 -4.28
CA ALA A 79 14.10 12.97 -4.57
C ALA A 79 15.32 13.87 -4.88
N PRO A 80 16.48 13.77 -4.19
CA PRO A 80 17.70 14.48 -4.57
C PRO A 80 18.16 14.20 -5.99
N PHE A 81 18.03 12.95 -6.46
CA PHE A 81 18.39 12.57 -7.82
C PHE A 81 17.42 13.16 -8.84
N LEU A 82 16.10 13.06 -8.60
CA LEU A 82 15.10 13.66 -9.49
C LEU A 82 15.34 15.17 -9.67
N ILE A 83 15.63 15.89 -8.59
CA ILE A 83 15.96 17.32 -8.62
C ILE A 83 17.27 17.58 -9.37
N THR A 84 18.30 16.76 -9.14
CA THR A 84 19.62 16.92 -9.75
C THR A 84 19.58 16.72 -11.26
N TYR A 85 18.75 15.80 -11.75
CA TYR A 85 18.57 15.54 -13.17
C TYR A 85 17.39 16.30 -13.78
N ASP A 86 17.01 17.40 -13.15
CA ASP A 86 16.04 18.40 -13.65
C ASP A 86 14.66 17.83 -14.01
N VAL A 87 14.24 16.75 -13.32
CA VAL A 87 12.86 16.27 -13.39
C VAL A 87 11.95 17.33 -12.77
N GLY A 88 10.97 17.83 -13.54
CA GLY A 88 10.05 18.89 -13.10
C GLY A 88 8.64 18.39 -12.81
N GLU A 89 7.80 19.30 -12.30
CA GLU A 89 6.38 19.04 -12.04
C GLU A 89 5.65 18.57 -13.31
N ARG A 90 6.03 19.15 -14.46
CA ARG A 90 5.48 18.75 -15.76
C ARG A 90 5.78 17.29 -16.07
N ASP A 91 7.02 16.84 -15.85
CA ASP A 91 7.42 15.45 -16.09
C ASP A 91 6.62 14.48 -15.23
N LEU A 92 6.44 14.80 -13.93
CA LEU A 92 5.68 13.99 -13.00
C LEU A 92 4.20 13.88 -13.40
N ASN A 93 3.60 14.99 -13.82
CA ASN A 93 2.21 15.03 -14.29
C ASN A 93 2.03 14.28 -15.61
N GLU A 94 2.92 14.44 -16.58
CA GLU A 94 2.88 13.70 -17.85
C GLU A 94 2.99 12.19 -17.62
N MET A 95 3.90 11.75 -16.75
CA MET A 95 4.02 10.33 -16.37
C MET A 95 2.79 9.83 -15.61
N ALA A 96 2.21 10.64 -14.71
CA ALA A 96 0.97 10.28 -14.03
C ALA A 96 -0.16 9.99 -15.02
N ILE A 97 -0.28 10.77 -16.10
CA ILE A 97 -1.27 10.56 -17.17
C ILE A 97 -0.96 9.29 -17.96
N GLN A 98 0.30 9.06 -18.33
CA GLN A 98 0.72 7.90 -19.13
C GLN A 98 0.57 6.58 -18.37
N ASP A 99 0.83 6.58 -17.07
CA ASP A 99 0.86 5.39 -16.21
C ASP A 99 -0.50 5.12 -15.52
N ALA A 100 -1.51 5.96 -15.72
CA ALA A 100 -2.84 5.82 -15.12
C ALA A 100 -3.55 4.55 -15.63
N ARG A 101 -3.19 3.40 -15.06
CA ARG A 101 -3.77 2.10 -15.39
C ARG A 101 -4.50 1.54 -14.19
N PHE A 102 -5.82 1.43 -14.30
CA PHE A 102 -6.64 0.82 -13.26
C PHE A 102 -6.64 -0.70 -13.39
N ILE A 103 -6.67 -1.36 -12.25
CA ILE A 103 -6.91 -2.81 -12.18
C ILE A 103 -8.34 -3.08 -12.67
N VAL A 104 -8.55 -4.22 -13.31
CA VAL A 104 -9.86 -4.61 -13.84
C VAL A 104 -10.92 -4.51 -12.73
N GLY A 105 -12.05 -3.88 -13.04
CA GLY A 105 -13.16 -3.67 -12.10
C GLY A 105 -12.92 -2.61 -11.02
N ALA A 106 -11.76 -1.93 -10.98
CA ALA A 106 -11.45 -0.96 -9.91
C ALA A 106 -12.41 0.23 -9.90
N LEU A 107 -12.65 0.86 -11.04
CA LEU A 107 -13.55 2.01 -11.13
C LEU A 107 -14.99 1.65 -10.77
N ASP A 108 -15.48 0.50 -11.24
CA ASP A 108 -16.82 0.00 -10.92
C ASP A 108 -16.96 -0.33 -9.43
N ALA A 109 -15.93 -0.93 -8.83
CA ALA A 109 -15.90 -1.27 -7.41
C ALA A 109 -15.90 -0.02 -6.52
N ILE A 110 -15.10 0.99 -6.86
CA ILE A 110 -15.04 2.27 -6.12
C ILE A 110 -16.37 3.02 -6.26
N ASP A 111 -16.90 3.14 -7.46
CA ASP A 111 -18.20 3.78 -7.72
C ASP A 111 -19.34 3.06 -6.98
N PHE A 112 -19.34 1.72 -6.96
CA PHE A 112 -20.31 0.95 -6.19
C PHE A 112 -20.22 1.28 -4.69
N LEU A 113 -19.02 1.29 -4.11
CA LEU A 113 -18.83 1.62 -2.70
C LEU A 113 -19.30 3.05 -2.38
N GLN A 114 -18.94 4.03 -3.20
CA GLN A 114 -19.37 5.42 -3.02
C GLN A 114 -20.89 5.57 -3.14
N ARG A 115 -21.52 5.02 -4.20
CA ARG A 115 -22.97 5.08 -4.40
C ARG A 115 -23.77 4.35 -3.31
N THR A 116 -23.18 3.32 -2.73
CA THR A 116 -23.79 2.61 -1.60
C THR A 116 -23.51 3.26 -0.24
N GLY A 117 -22.90 4.45 -0.22
CA GLY A 117 -22.74 5.31 0.97
C GLY A 117 -21.54 4.95 1.85
N HIS A 118 -20.52 4.27 1.31
CA HIS A 118 -19.25 4.07 2.00
C HIS A 118 -18.39 5.32 1.85
N SER A 119 -17.79 5.78 2.95
CA SER A 119 -16.73 6.78 2.90
C SER A 119 -15.46 6.10 2.43
N PHE A 120 -14.88 6.56 1.32
CA PHE A 120 -13.68 5.98 0.71
C PHE A 120 -12.50 6.95 0.80
N TRP A 121 -11.39 6.49 1.39
CA TRP A 121 -10.16 7.24 1.59
C TRP A 121 -8.97 6.50 0.98
N VAL A 122 -8.06 7.25 0.39
CA VAL A 122 -6.79 6.76 -0.14
C VAL A 122 -5.66 7.12 0.80
N VAL A 123 -4.80 6.14 1.13
CA VAL A 123 -3.56 6.35 1.91
C VAL A 123 -2.40 5.70 1.16
N SER A 124 -1.69 6.48 0.36
CA SER A 124 -0.69 5.99 -0.60
C SER A 124 0.72 6.46 -0.29
N THR A 125 1.69 5.59 -0.55
CA THR A 125 3.11 5.98 -0.49
C THR A 125 3.51 6.84 -1.72
N SER A 126 2.81 6.73 -2.83
CA SER A 126 3.14 7.42 -4.09
C SER A 126 3.11 8.94 -3.99
N TYR A 127 3.75 9.62 -4.95
CA TYR A 127 3.73 11.09 -5.01
C TYR A 127 2.34 11.61 -5.34
N HIS A 128 2.02 12.80 -4.80
CA HIS A 128 0.70 13.40 -4.90
C HIS A 128 0.26 13.66 -6.35
N GLN A 129 1.16 13.94 -7.28
CA GLN A 129 0.84 14.15 -8.69
C GLN A 129 0.10 12.92 -9.27
N TYR A 130 0.61 11.73 -9.03
CA TYR A 130 -0.02 10.49 -9.49
C TYR A 130 -1.30 10.17 -8.73
N VAL A 131 -1.25 10.26 -7.40
CA VAL A 131 -2.39 9.90 -6.54
C VAL A 131 -3.57 10.82 -6.81
N TRP A 132 -3.37 12.13 -6.87
CA TRP A 132 -4.46 13.09 -7.10
C TRP A 132 -5.07 12.94 -8.50
N TYR A 133 -4.24 12.75 -9.52
CA TYR A 133 -4.72 12.54 -10.87
C TYR A 133 -5.58 11.27 -10.98
N THR A 134 -5.08 10.13 -10.52
CA THR A 134 -5.79 8.86 -10.62
C THR A 134 -6.99 8.77 -9.67
N ALA A 135 -6.91 9.34 -8.47
CA ALA A 135 -8.03 9.43 -7.53
C ALA A 135 -9.18 10.27 -8.11
N GLN A 136 -8.87 11.38 -8.79
CA GLN A 136 -9.87 12.21 -9.47
C GLN A 136 -10.61 11.44 -10.57
N ILE A 137 -9.93 10.60 -11.35
CA ILE A 137 -10.56 9.72 -12.34
C ILE A 137 -11.57 8.77 -11.66
N ALA A 138 -11.23 8.27 -10.47
CA ALA A 138 -12.10 7.41 -9.67
C ALA A 138 -13.18 8.17 -8.86
N GLY A 139 -13.35 9.48 -9.07
CA GLY A 139 -14.33 10.30 -8.35
C GLY A 139 -13.99 10.56 -6.89
N ILE A 140 -12.71 10.44 -6.50
CA ILE A 140 -12.23 10.69 -5.13
C ILE A 140 -11.55 12.06 -5.09
N SER A 141 -12.00 12.95 -4.20
CA SER A 141 -11.42 14.29 -4.04
C SER A 141 -10.05 14.26 -3.35
N GLN A 142 -9.24 15.27 -3.57
CA GLN A 142 -7.91 15.38 -2.95
C GLN A 142 -7.95 15.38 -1.42
N GLU A 143 -9.01 15.96 -0.82
CA GLU A 143 -9.18 15.98 0.64
C GLU A 143 -9.32 14.57 1.23
N ARG A 144 -9.76 13.61 0.41
CA ARG A 144 -9.88 12.19 0.78
C ARG A 144 -8.65 11.36 0.44
N THR A 145 -7.53 12.03 0.20
CA THR A 145 -6.23 11.37 -0.03
C THR A 145 -5.21 11.76 1.03
N ARG A 146 -4.37 10.81 1.42
CA ARG A 146 -3.16 10.99 2.21
C ARG A 146 -2.03 10.33 1.42
N CYS A 147 -1.09 11.12 0.90
CA CYS A 147 -0.02 10.62 0.04
C CYS A 147 1.26 11.43 0.22
N THR A 148 2.34 10.96 -0.39
CA THR A 148 3.62 11.66 -0.30
C THR A 148 3.58 12.98 -1.07
N TYR A 149 3.67 14.09 -0.36
CA TYR A 149 3.73 15.41 -0.95
C TYR A 149 5.15 15.72 -1.43
N PHE A 150 5.30 16.01 -2.72
CA PHE A 150 6.58 16.33 -3.35
C PHE A 150 6.48 17.60 -4.18
N PRO A 151 6.64 18.79 -3.56
CA PRO A 151 6.57 20.09 -4.25
C PRO A 151 7.87 20.37 -5.00
N ILE A 152 8.16 19.60 -6.06
CA ILE A 152 9.44 19.50 -6.73
C ILE A 152 9.95 20.86 -7.24
N GLU A 153 9.09 21.68 -7.87
CA GLU A 153 9.50 23.01 -8.38
C GLU A 153 9.95 23.97 -7.27
N SER A 154 9.29 23.92 -6.10
CA SER A 154 9.71 24.72 -4.96
C SER A 154 11.05 24.27 -4.43
N LEU A 155 11.23 22.96 -4.29
CA LEU A 155 12.47 22.37 -3.78
C LEU A 155 13.65 22.58 -4.73
N GLN A 156 13.43 22.53 -6.05
CA GLN A 156 14.47 22.80 -7.05
C GLN A 156 15.05 24.20 -6.94
N ARG A 157 14.23 25.21 -6.63
CA ARG A 157 14.69 26.60 -6.47
C ARG A 157 15.64 26.78 -5.30
N ASP A 158 15.52 25.95 -4.27
CA ASP A 158 16.31 26.04 -3.05
C ASP A 158 17.62 25.24 -3.15
N VAL A 159 17.75 24.36 -4.14
CA VAL A 159 18.95 23.50 -4.31
C VAL A 159 20.02 24.23 -5.11
N LYS A 160 21.23 24.28 -4.55
CA LYS A 160 22.41 24.93 -5.17
C LYS A 160 23.08 24.03 -6.20
N GLU A 161 23.60 24.61 -7.28
CA GLU A 161 24.20 23.84 -8.37
C GLU A 161 25.40 23.00 -7.94
N HIS A 162 26.27 23.53 -7.06
CA HIS A 162 27.40 22.74 -6.56
C HIS A 162 26.98 21.51 -5.73
N ASP A 163 25.79 21.53 -5.12
CA ASP A 163 25.23 20.37 -4.40
C ASP A 163 24.66 19.35 -5.40
N LYS A 164 24.13 19.79 -6.55
CA LYS A 164 23.74 18.88 -7.65
C LYS A 164 24.95 18.17 -8.25
N GLU A 165 26.11 18.86 -8.40
CA GLU A 165 27.35 18.23 -8.85
C GLU A 165 27.78 17.08 -7.95
N LEU A 166 27.68 17.26 -6.64
CA LEU A 166 27.93 16.21 -5.67
C LEU A 166 27.08 14.95 -5.94
N VAL A 167 25.78 15.14 -6.23
CA VAL A 167 24.87 14.00 -6.49
C VAL A 167 25.20 13.35 -7.83
N ARG A 168 25.56 14.14 -8.88
CA ARG A 168 25.98 13.60 -10.18
C ARG A 168 27.23 12.72 -10.06
N GLU A 169 28.24 13.18 -9.31
CA GLU A 169 29.50 12.45 -9.11
C GLU A 169 29.33 11.08 -8.45
N ILE A 170 28.34 10.94 -7.56
CA ILE A 170 28.14 9.70 -6.80
C ILE A 170 27.02 8.81 -7.35
N THR A 171 26.29 9.25 -8.39
CA THR A 171 25.15 8.51 -8.96
C THR A 171 25.51 7.07 -9.30
N ASP A 172 26.62 6.87 -10.02
CA ASP A 172 27.09 5.53 -10.40
C ASP A 172 27.49 4.69 -9.19
N GLN A 173 28.17 5.29 -8.21
CA GLN A 173 28.55 4.59 -6.99
C GLN A 173 27.33 4.11 -6.20
N VAL A 174 26.28 4.94 -6.10
CA VAL A 174 25.01 4.54 -5.48
C VAL A 174 24.34 3.41 -6.26
N ALA A 175 24.26 3.54 -7.58
CA ALA A 175 23.67 2.50 -8.43
C ALA A 175 24.40 1.15 -8.29
N ASP A 176 25.74 1.13 -8.16
CA ASP A 176 26.54 -0.07 -7.96
C ASP A 176 26.23 -0.80 -6.65
N THR A 177 25.65 -0.13 -5.67
CA THR A 177 25.19 -0.78 -4.42
C THR A 177 23.93 -1.64 -4.59
N ALA A 178 23.21 -1.53 -5.70
CA ALA A 178 21.93 -2.23 -5.94
C ALA A 178 22.03 -3.75 -5.80
N VAL A 179 23.18 -4.34 -6.11
CA VAL A 179 23.41 -5.78 -5.98
C VAL A 179 23.63 -6.22 -4.52
N ARG A 180 23.80 -5.29 -3.59
CA ARG A 180 23.99 -5.54 -2.16
C ARG A 180 22.65 -5.53 -1.44
N LYS A 181 22.09 -6.68 -1.18
CA LYS A 181 20.76 -6.85 -0.55
C LYS A 181 20.82 -6.53 0.94
N LEU A 182 20.81 -5.24 1.29
CA LEU A 182 20.86 -4.71 2.66
C LEU A 182 19.65 -5.17 3.50
N ASP A 183 18.51 -5.31 2.88
CA ASP A 183 17.21 -5.68 3.47
C ASP A 183 17.11 -7.15 3.91
N LYS A 184 18.08 -8.00 3.55
CA LYS A 184 18.08 -9.44 3.92
C LYS A 184 18.57 -9.71 5.35
N PHE A 185 19.15 -8.73 6.00
CA PHE A 185 19.73 -8.86 7.33
C PHE A 185 18.81 -8.25 8.38
N LYS A 186 18.85 -8.78 9.59
CA LYS A 186 18.02 -8.29 10.71
C LYS A 186 18.78 -7.36 11.65
N ARG A 187 20.12 -7.39 11.62
CA ARG A 187 20.99 -6.59 12.50
C ARG A 187 22.24 -6.15 11.75
N GLU A 188 22.76 -4.97 12.10
CA GLU A 188 23.97 -4.41 11.46
C GLU A 188 25.20 -5.29 11.63
N GLU A 189 25.34 -5.95 12.80
CA GLU A 189 26.48 -6.85 13.07
C GLU A 189 26.51 -8.07 12.14
N ASP A 190 25.39 -8.48 11.56
CA ASP A 190 25.27 -9.63 10.67
C ASP A 190 25.67 -9.30 9.20
N LEU A 191 25.93 -8.03 8.89
CA LEU A 191 26.29 -7.60 7.53
C LEU A 191 27.67 -8.14 7.11
N PRO A 192 27.78 -8.85 5.98
CA PRO A 192 29.06 -9.19 5.39
C PRO A 192 29.88 -7.94 5.04
N PRO A 193 31.23 -8.01 4.96
CA PRO A 193 32.06 -6.83 4.73
C PRO A 193 31.68 -6.00 3.52
N ASN A 194 31.40 -6.64 2.38
CA ASN A 194 31.01 -5.96 1.13
C ASN A 194 29.60 -5.34 1.17
N VAL A 195 28.71 -5.85 2.02
CA VAL A 195 27.37 -5.27 2.25
C VAL A 195 27.48 -4.11 3.23
N ARG A 196 28.34 -4.25 4.24
CA ARG A 196 28.63 -3.18 5.21
C ARG A 196 29.26 -1.97 4.53
N GLU A 197 30.23 -2.16 3.64
CA GLU A 197 30.82 -1.08 2.83
C GLU A 197 29.78 -0.31 2.02
N ALA A 198 28.84 -1.02 1.37
CA ALA A 198 27.74 -0.39 0.66
C ALA A 198 26.83 0.41 1.60
N ALA A 199 26.52 -0.11 2.80
CA ALA A 199 25.74 0.60 3.79
C ALA A 199 26.46 1.85 4.30
N GLU A 200 27.78 1.78 4.54
CA GLU A 200 28.62 2.92 4.96
C GLU A 200 28.65 4.01 3.88
N THR A 201 28.81 3.64 2.61
CA THR A 201 28.75 4.57 1.47
C THR A 201 27.41 5.34 1.46
N LEU A 202 26.29 4.64 1.58
CA LEU A 202 24.97 5.25 1.59
C LEU A 202 24.72 6.06 2.87
N ASN A 203 25.20 5.61 4.03
CA ASN A 203 25.14 6.35 5.27
C ASN A 203 25.93 7.68 5.18
N ASP A 204 27.16 7.65 4.64
CA ASP A 204 27.95 8.86 4.43
C ASP A 204 27.19 9.86 3.55
N LEU A 205 26.65 9.39 2.43
CA LEU A 205 25.88 10.23 1.53
C LEU A 205 24.65 10.83 2.22
N PHE A 206 23.72 10.00 2.68
CA PHE A 206 22.39 10.44 3.11
C PHE A 206 22.33 10.98 4.54
N LEU A 207 23.17 10.50 5.44
CA LEU A 207 23.16 10.90 6.84
C LEU A 207 24.22 11.97 7.17
N GLN A 208 25.20 12.23 6.25
CA GLN A 208 26.26 13.23 6.45
C GLN A 208 26.28 14.27 5.33
N ARG A 209 26.67 13.89 4.10
CA ARG A 209 26.95 14.86 3.02
C ARG A 209 25.70 15.63 2.60
N LEU A 210 24.60 14.95 2.26
CA LEU A 210 23.36 15.61 1.85
C LEU A 210 22.69 16.39 3.00
N ARG A 211 22.89 15.96 4.26
CA ARG A 211 22.42 16.72 5.43
C ARG A 211 23.15 18.04 5.67
N ARG A 212 24.33 18.20 5.09
CA ARG A 212 25.14 19.44 5.18
C ARG A 212 25.01 20.31 3.92
N SER A 213 24.18 19.93 2.99
CA SER A 213 23.94 20.60 1.71
C SER A 213 22.54 21.21 1.64
N SER A 214 22.22 21.88 0.55
CA SER A 214 20.86 22.38 0.28
C SER A 214 19.82 21.24 0.12
N PHE A 215 20.24 19.99 -0.08
CA PHE A 215 19.35 18.82 -0.09
C PHE A 215 18.79 18.45 1.29
N GLU A 216 19.33 19.01 2.39
CA GLU A 216 18.74 18.78 3.73
C GLU A 216 17.26 19.17 3.76
N HIS A 217 16.92 20.31 3.14
CA HIS A 217 15.53 20.75 3.03
C HIS A 217 14.67 19.76 2.23
N VAL A 218 15.18 19.21 1.14
CA VAL A 218 14.49 18.17 0.34
C VAL A 218 14.20 16.93 1.18
N LEU A 219 15.23 16.39 1.86
CA LEU A 219 15.11 15.20 2.69
C LEU A 219 14.17 15.37 3.89
N ARG A 220 14.02 16.60 4.38
CA ARG A 220 13.06 16.92 5.45
C ARG A 220 11.63 17.10 4.97
N THR A 221 11.46 17.65 3.77
CA THR A 221 10.15 17.98 3.19
C THR A 221 9.48 16.75 2.59
N VAL A 222 10.23 15.95 1.81
CA VAL A 222 9.67 14.76 1.18
C VAL A 222 9.60 13.62 2.20
N ARG A 223 8.44 13.48 2.80
CA ARG A 223 8.17 12.46 3.82
C ARG A 223 7.23 11.39 3.28
N PRO A 224 7.75 10.25 2.81
CA PRO A 224 6.92 9.18 2.27
C PRO A 224 5.88 8.69 3.28
N VAL A 225 4.63 8.51 2.80
CA VAL A 225 3.52 7.99 3.59
C VAL A 225 3.55 6.47 3.54
N GLY A 226 4.32 5.85 4.45
CA GLY A 226 4.45 4.39 4.57
C GLY A 226 4.60 3.97 6.03
N GLY A 227 4.41 2.69 6.34
CA GLY A 227 4.58 2.16 7.68
C GLY A 227 3.75 2.88 8.74
N GLN A 228 4.42 3.45 9.75
CA GLN A 228 3.74 4.18 10.83
C GLN A 228 2.94 5.39 10.31
N ARG A 229 3.41 6.11 9.29
CA ARG A 229 2.67 7.25 8.75
C ARG A 229 1.36 6.86 8.06
N LYS A 230 1.26 5.65 7.47
CA LYS A 230 -0.04 5.12 7.00
C LYS A 230 -0.98 4.86 8.17
N LEU A 231 -0.48 4.32 9.28
CA LEU A 231 -1.27 4.13 10.49
C LEU A 231 -1.71 5.46 11.11
N ASP A 232 -0.82 6.45 11.18
CA ASP A 232 -1.16 7.79 11.67
C ASP A 232 -2.26 8.44 10.81
N SER A 233 -2.17 8.27 9.48
CA SER A 233 -3.20 8.70 8.52
C SER A 233 -4.53 7.98 8.75
N LEU A 234 -4.51 6.67 8.99
CA LEU A 234 -5.73 5.90 9.36
C LEU A 234 -6.38 6.48 10.61
N HIS A 235 -5.61 6.73 11.66
CA HIS A 235 -6.14 7.30 12.91
C HIS A 235 -6.68 8.73 12.71
N GLU A 236 -6.03 9.55 11.89
CA GLU A 236 -6.54 10.87 11.53
C GLU A 236 -7.88 10.78 10.80
N ILE A 237 -7.97 9.91 9.79
CA ILE A 237 -9.19 9.69 9.00
C ILE A 237 -10.34 9.19 9.89
N LEU A 238 -10.08 8.24 10.77
CA LEU A 238 -11.10 7.72 11.70
C LEU A 238 -11.65 8.83 12.63
N ARG A 239 -10.77 9.73 13.08
CA ARG A 239 -11.20 10.90 13.88
C ARG A 239 -12.02 11.89 13.06
N LEU A 240 -11.63 12.18 11.82
CA LEU A 240 -12.36 13.08 10.92
C LEU A 240 -13.79 12.56 10.60
N GLU A 241 -13.94 11.26 10.46
CA GLU A 241 -15.20 10.60 10.11
C GLU A 241 -16.04 10.20 11.34
N ASP A 242 -15.56 10.48 12.56
CA ASP A 242 -16.17 10.02 13.81
C ASP A 242 -16.44 8.51 13.78
N ARG A 243 -15.37 7.72 13.55
CA ARG A 243 -15.41 6.26 13.40
C ARG A 243 -14.41 5.58 14.31
N SER A 244 -14.75 4.37 14.72
CA SER A 244 -13.81 3.46 15.37
C SER A 244 -13.17 2.52 14.36
N ILE A 245 -11.96 2.04 14.67
CA ILE A 245 -11.22 1.13 13.80
C ILE A 245 -11.94 -0.19 13.50
N LYS A 246 -12.80 -0.66 14.41
CA LYS A 246 -13.64 -1.85 14.21
C LYS A 246 -14.73 -1.65 13.14
N GLU A 247 -14.98 -0.41 12.70
CA GLU A 247 -15.90 -0.06 11.62
C GLU A 247 -15.14 0.17 10.30
N ALA A 248 -13.82 -0.01 10.29
CA ALA A 248 -12.97 0.20 9.13
C ALA A 248 -12.76 -1.08 8.33
N ALA A 249 -12.80 -0.94 7.01
CA ALA A 249 -12.24 -1.88 6.06
C ALA A 249 -10.95 -1.27 5.49
N VAL A 250 -9.81 -1.86 5.82
CA VAL A 250 -8.48 -1.39 5.41
C VAL A 250 -7.88 -2.34 4.39
N ILE A 251 -7.42 -1.80 3.26
CA ILE A 251 -6.87 -2.58 2.16
C ILE A 251 -5.42 -2.14 1.92
N GLY A 252 -4.53 -3.10 1.76
CA GLY A 252 -3.13 -2.88 1.40
C GLY A 252 -2.55 -4.08 0.69
N ASP A 253 -1.31 -3.98 0.22
CA ASP A 253 -0.68 -5.03 -0.57
C ASP A 253 0.81 -5.24 -0.28
N SER A 254 1.41 -4.37 0.53
CA SER A 254 2.86 -4.35 0.71
C SER A 254 3.31 -4.09 2.14
N ILE A 255 4.64 -4.10 2.34
CA ILE A 255 5.27 -3.81 3.63
C ILE A 255 4.91 -2.40 4.15
N THR A 256 4.58 -1.47 3.26
CA THR A 256 4.20 -0.10 3.66
C THR A 256 2.87 -0.06 4.41
N ASP A 257 2.04 -1.11 4.28
CA ASP A 257 0.69 -1.23 4.84
C ASP A 257 0.64 -1.99 6.16
N ARG A 258 1.74 -2.68 6.51
CA ARG A 258 1.79 -3.61 7.64
C ARG A 258 1.22 -3.04 8.95
N ASN A 259 1.49 -1.76 9.24
CA ASN A 259 1.05 -1.14 10.49
C ASN A 259 -0.46 -0.88 10.50
N MET A 260 -1.03 -0.31 9.42
CA MET A 260 -2.47 -0.04 9.36
C MET A 260 -3.30 -1.33 9.25
N LEU A 261 -2.81 -2.34 8.50
CA LEU A 261 -3.45 -3.65 8.42
C LEU A 261 -3.43 -4.35 9.79
N GLY A 262 -2.27 -4.42 10.45
CA GLY A 262 -2.10 -5.08 11.74
C GLY A 262 -2.94 -4.44 12.85
N GLU A 263 -2.97 -3.11 12.91
CA GLU A 263 -3.82 -2.39 13.88
C GLU A 263 -5.31 -2.66 13.64
N THR A 264 -5.75 -2.67 12.38
CA THR A 264 -7.14 -2.96 12.01
C THR A 264 -7.51 -4.40 12.37
N LYS A 265 -6.67 -5.38 12.02
CA LYS A 265 -6.84 -6.80 12.38
C LYS A 265 -6.98 -6.99 13.90
N ASN A 266 -6.07 -6.40 14.67
CA ASN A 266 -6.02 -6.54 16.13
C ASN A 266 -7.24 -5.92 16.83
N ASN A 267 -7.86 -4.92 16.21
CA ASN A 267 -9.05 -4.24 16.72
C ASN A 267 -10.36 -4.72 16.07
N LYS A 268 -10.38 -5.89 15.43
CA LYS A 268 -11.57 -6.52 14.85
C LYS A 268 -12.21 -5.73 13.70
N GLY A 269 -11.47 -4.87 13.02
CA GLY A 269 -11.81 -4.31 11.72
C GLY A 269 -11.50 -5.32 10.60
N LEU A 270 -11.91 -5.01 9.39
CA LEU A 270 -11.63 -5.81 8.21
C LEU A 270 -10.30 -5.35 7.58
N ALA A 271 -9.24 -6.15 7.71
CA ALA A 271 -7.94 -5.92 7.10
C ALA A 271 -7.74 -6.88 5.92
N ILE A 272 -7.62 -6.34 4.70
CA ILE A 272 -7.50 -7.09 3.45
C ILE A 272 -6.09 -6.91 2.88
N ALA A 273 -5.35 -8.01 2.70
CA ALA A 273 -4.16 -8.06 1.86
C ALA A 273 -4.56 -8.41 0.42
N PHE A 274 -4.64 -7.42 -0.47
CA PHE A 274 -5.02 -7.61 -1.87
C PHE A 274 -3.78 -7.89 -2.72
N ASN A 275 -3.65 -9.12 -3.25
CA ASN A 275 -2.45 -9.56 -3.97
C ASN A 275 -1.17 -9.23 -3.19
N GLY A 276 -1.22 -9.48 -1.86
CA GLY A 276 -0.25 -8.96 -0.91
C GLY A 276 1.07 -9.72 -0.92
N ASN A 277 2.16 -9.00 -0.59
CA ASN A 277 3.42 -9.63 -0.23
C ASN A 277 3.36 -10.22 1.21
N ALA A 278 4.43 -10.90 1.64
CA ALA A 278 4.45 -11.54 2.95
C ALA A 278 4.09 -10.60 4.12
N PRO A 279 4.69 -9.39 4.28
CA PRO A 279 4.33 -8.49 5.36
C PRO A 279 2.86 -8.03 5.35
N ALA A 280 2.24 -7.86 4.17
CA ALA A 280 0.83 -7.50 4.09
C ALA A 280 -0.07 -8.66 4.53
N VAL A 281 0.20 -9.90 4.06
CA VAL A 281 -0.57 -11.09 4.43
C VAL A 281 -0.45 -11.40 5.93
N GLU A 282 0.72 -11.30 6.51
CA GLU A 282 0.97 -11.53 7.95
C GLU A 282 0.11 -10.61 8.84
N ASN A 283 -0.11 -9.39 8.38
CA ASN A 283 -0.81 -8.35 9.11
C ASN A 283 -2.30 -8.19 8.72
N ALA A 284 -2.81 -8.95 7.77
CA ALA A 284 -4.22 -8.94 7.40
C ALA A 284 -5.01 -10.09 8.06
N ASN A 285 -6.33 -9.96 8.15
CA ASN A 285 -7.20 -11.07 8.50
C ASN A 285 -7.75 -11.79 7.25
N VAL A 286 -7.76 -11.14 6.09
CA VAL A 286 -8.14 -11.76 4.82
C VAL A 286 -7.06 -11.51 3.77
N ALA A 287 -6.59 -12.57 3.11
CA ALA A 287 -5.80 -12.48 1.90
C ALA A 287 -6.71 -12.67 0.67
N VAL A 288 -6.68 -11.70 -0.23
CA VAL A 288 -7.41 -11.73 -1.52
C VAL A 288 -6.40 -11.93 -2.63
N MET A 289 -6.61 -12.93 -3.47
CA MET A 289 -5.87 -13.17 -4.71
C MET A 289 -6.85 -13.05 -5.88
N SER A 290 -6.71 -12.01 -6.68
CA SER A 290 -7.64 -11.72 -7.77
C SER A 290 -7.00 -10.87 -8.85
N TYR A 291 -7.45 -11.04 -10.09
CA TYR A 291 -7.15 -10.16 -11.22
C TYR A 291 -8.15 -9.00 -11.34
N ASP A 292 -9.24 -9.05 -10.56
CA ASP A 292 -10.35 -8.11 -10.60
C ASP A 292 -10.69 -7.61 -9.20
N CYS A 293 -11.05 -6.33 -9.08
CA CYS A 293 -11.33 -5.68 -7.79
C CYS A 293 -12.72 -6.03 -7.20
N THR A 294 -13.58 -6.78 -7.88
CA THR A 294 -14.97 -7.08 -7.45
C THR A 294 -15.04 -7.77 -6.09
N VAL A 295 -14.01 -8.57 -5.72
CA VAL A 295 -13.96 -9.27 -4.42
C VAL A 295 -13.94 -8.29 -3.24
N THR A 296 -13.27 -7.16 -3.40
CA THR A 296 -13.12 -6.18 -2.31
C THR A 296 -14.46 -5.59 -1.85
N PRO A 297 -15.32 -5.00 -2.71
CA PRO A 297 -16.63 -4.52 -2.29
C PRO A 297 -17.58 -5.63 -1.79
N LEU A 298 -17.43 -6.88 -2.27
CA LEU A 298 -18.14 -8.05 -1.74
C LEU A 298 -17.87 -8.22 -0.24
N LEU A 299 -16.61 -8.32 0.13
CA LEU A 299 -16.19 -8.48 1.52
C LEU A 299 -16.59 -7.28 2.38
N ILE A 300 -16.41 -6.05 1.87
CA ILE A 300 -16.78 -4.83 2.60
C ILE A 300 -18.29 -4.79 2.88
N GLN A 301 -19.11 -5.21 1.93
CA GLN A 301 -20.56 -5.21 2.11
C GLN A 301 -21.01 -6.25 3.14
N ILE A 302 -20.49 -7.49 3.08
CA ILE A 302 -20.75 -8.53 4.07
C ILE A 302 -20.28 -8.07 5.46
N PHE A 303 -19.07 -7.52 5.56
CA PHE A 303 -18.55 -6.96 6.81
C PHE A 303 -19.48 -5.90 7.41
N GLY A 304 -19.95 -4.97 6.59
CA GLY A 304 -20.83 -3.89 7.03
C GLY A 304 -22.22 -4.34 7.52
N ARG A 305 -22.69 -5.49 7.06
CA ARG A 305 -24.01 -6.04 7.42
C ARG A 305 -23.94 -7.09 8.52
N ALA A 306 -22.91 -7.91 8.53
CA ALA A 306 -22.83 -9.06 9.42
C ALA A 306 -21.57 -9.11 10.31
N GLY A 307 -20.61 -8.19 10.09
CA GLY A 307 -19.41 -8.04 10.92
C GLY A 307 -18.30 -9.03 10.58
N ILE A 308 -17.22 -8.98 11.37
CA ILE A 308 -15.98 -9.70 11.09
C ILE A 308 -16.11 -11.23 11.21
N GLY A 309 -17.02 -11.72 12.07
CA GLY A 309 -17.27 -13.16 12.22
C GLY A 309 -17.88 -13.79 10.98
N GLU A 310 -18.74 -13.08 10.24
CA GLU A 310 -19.27 -13.58 8.97
C GLU A 310 -18.21 -13.55 7.87
N ILE A 311 -17.32 -12.56 7.89
CA ILE A 311 -16.15 -12.55 6.98
C ILE A 311 -15.27 -13.79 7.21
N GLU A 312 -14.99 -14.13 8.47
CA GLU A 312 -14.26 -15.36 8.80
C GLU A 312 -14.97 -16.60 8.24
N HIS A 313 -16.28 -16.74 8.49
CA HIS A 313 -17.07 -17.86 8.00
C HIS A 313 -17.04 -17.97 6.46
N VAL A 314 -17.29 -16.85 5.76
CA VAL A 314 -17.33 -16.80 4.29
C VAL A 314 -15.96 -17.12 3.68
N THR A 315 -14.88 -16.56 4.25
CA THR A 315 -13.53 -16.73 3.68
C THR A 315 -12.89 -18.07 4.05
N MET A 316 -13.33 -18.72 5.13
CA MET A 316 -13.00 -20.11 5.41
C MET A 316 -13.71 -21.10 4.48
N ASN A 317 -14.87 -20.73 3.94
CA ASN A 317 -15.73 -21.55 3.07
C ASN A 317 -15.94 -20.89 1.71
N TRP A 318 -14.90 -20.26 1.16
CA TRP A 318 -15.00 -19.47 -0.06
C TRP A 318 -15.47 -20.28 -1.25
N SER A 319 -16.70 -20.03 -1.68
CA SER A 319 -17.32 -20.65 -2.86
C SER A 319 -18.48 -19.78 -3.38
N PRO A 320 -18.90 -19.96 -4.65
CA PRO A 320 -20.10 -19.31 -5.19
C PRO A 320 -21.37 -19.65 -4.37
N GLU A 321 -21.47 -20.85 -3.83
CA GLU A 321 -22.60 -21.32 -3.00
C GLU A 321 -22.66 -20.55 -1.67
N THR A 322 -21.51 -20.37 -1.02
CA THR A 322 -21.41 -19.56 0.21
C THR A 322 -21.82 -18.11 -0.05
N LEU A 323 -21.33 -17.50 -1.13
CA LEU A 323 -21.70 -16.14 -1.51
C LEU A 323 -23.19 -16.02 -1.90
N LYS A 324 -23.77 -17.03 -2.58
CA LYS A 324 -25.20 -17.08 -2.88
C LYS A 324 -26.05 -17.11 -1.61
N ARG A 325 -25.59 -17.81 -0.58
CA ARG A 325 -26.24 -17.77 0.75
C ARG A 325 -26.24 -16.35 1.29
N GLU A 326 -25.12 -15.60 1.20
CA GLU A 326 -25.04 -14.21 1.67
C GLU A 326 -26.05 -13.29 0.94
N VAL A 327 -26.28 -13.54 -0.36
CA VAL A 327 -27.33 -12.84 -1.10
C VAL A 327 -28.72 -13.18 -0.51
N SER A 328 -29.00 -14.47 -0.30
CA SER A 328 -30.33 -14.94 0.16
C SER A 328 -30.71 -14.40 1.55
N ILE A 329 -29.75 -14.15 2.42
CA ILE A 329 -29.96 -13.59 3.76
C ILE A 329 -29.78 -12.06 3.82
N GLY A 330 -29.53 -11.43 2.67
CA GLY A 330 -29.46 -9.97 2.55
C GLY A 330 -28.12 -9.34 2.94
N ASN A 331 -27.06 -10.12 3.14
CA ASN A 331 -25.73 -9.61 3.45
C ASN A 331 -24.96 -9.13 2.22
N LEU A 332 -25.35 -9.58 1.01
CA LEU A 332 -24.68 -9.27 -0.24
C LEU A 332 -25.68 -8.81 -1.30
N ASP A 333 -25.30 -7.82 -2.08
CA ASP A 333 -26.07 -7.31 -3.21
C ASP A 333 -26.06 -8.30 -4.38
N GLU A 334 -27.24 -8.57 -4.97
CA GLU A 334 -27.40 -9.54 -6.04
C GLU A 334 -26.65 -9.13 -7.31
N LYS A 335 -26.59 -7.84 -7.65
CA LYS A 335 -25.89 -7.35 -8.85
C LYS A 335 -24.37 -7.49 -8.68
N LEU A 336 -23.86 -7.19 -7.48
CA LEU A 336 -22.45 -7.38 -7.17
C LEU A 336 -22.06 -8.86 -7.21
N PHE A 337 -22.93 -9.74 -6.70
CA PHE A 337 -22.74 -11.19 -6.79
C PHE A 337 -22.80 -11.68 -8.25
N ALA A 338 -23.73 -11.19 -9.05
CA ALA A 338 -23.82 -11.53 -10.46
C ALA A 338 -22.53 -11.15 -11.22
N ARG A 339 -21.96 -9.98 -10.93
CA ARG A 339 -20.66 -9.56 -11.47
C ARG A 339 -19.54 -10.51 -11.06
N PHE A 340 -19.51 -10.94 -9.78
CA PHE A 340 -18.54 -11.93 -9.31
C PHE A 340 -18.65 -13.26 -10.06
N LEU A 341 -19.85 -13.69 -10.46
CA LEU A 341 -20.06 -14.96 -11.17
C LEU A 341 -19.57 -14.96 -12.61
N GLU A 342 -19.20 -13.81 -13.17
CA GLU A 342 -18.59 -13.75 -14.49
C GLU A 342 -17.34 -14.66 -14.53
N PRO A 343 -17.19 -15.51 -15.56
CA PRO A 343 -16.15 -16.55 -15.58
C PRO A 343 -14.73 -16.01 -15.38
N GLU A 344 -14.45 -14.80 -15.87
CA GLU A 344 -13.13 -14.16 -15.74
C GLU A 344 -12.82 -13.72 -14.31
N VAL A 345 -13.86 -13.46 -13.50
CA VAL A 345 -13.72 -13.07 -12.09
C VAL A 345 -13.72 -14.31 -11.20
N ALA A 346 -14.78 -15.14 -11.27
CA ALA A 346 -15.00 -16.24 -10.35
C ALA A 346 -13.89 -17.32 -10.34
N LYS A 347 -13.34 -17.63 -11.53
CA LYS A 347 -12.31 -18.67 -11.66
C LYS A 347 -10.96 -18.31 -11.04
N ARG A 348 -10.69 -17.01 -10.86
CA ARG A 348 -9.38 -16.50 -10.47
C ARG A 348 -9.39 -15.71 -9.16
N ALA A 349 -10.58 -15.56 -8.56
CA ALA A 349 -10.76 -14.79 -7.35
C ALA A 349 -10.86 -15.71 -6.12
N ARG A 350 -9.99 -15.51 -5.14
CA ARG A 350 -10.01 -16.22 -3.87
C ARG A 350 -9.87 -15.24 -2.72
N ALA A 351 -10.64 -15.45 -1.67
CA ALA A 351 -10.47 -14.78 -0.39
C ALA A 351 -10.28 -15.84 0.69
N ILE A 352 -9.21 -15.72 1.47
CA ILE A 352 -8.81 -16.72 2.46
C ILE A 352 -8.61 -16.04 3.81
N TRP A 353 -9.26 -16.56 4.85
CA TRP A 353 -8.99 -16.17 6.23
C TRP A 353 -7.59 -16.61 6.65
N VAL A 354 -6.78 -15.67 7.12
CA VAL A 354 -5.39 -15.91 7.51
C VAL A 354 -5.33 -16.33 8.99
N THR A 355 -4.83 -17.54 9.23
CA THR A 355 -4.59 -18.09 10.58
C THR A 355 -3.12 -18.42 10.77
N GLY A 356 -2.68 -18.67 12.02
CA GLY A 356 -1.32 -19.14 12.27
C GLY A 356 -0.98 -20.42 11.49
N ASP A 357 -1.95 -21.35 11.38
CA ASP A 357 -1.73 -22.66 10.76
C ASP A 357 -1.60 -22.60 9.23
N ASN A 358 -2.29 -21.65 8.58
CA ASN A 358 -2.29 -21.55 7.10
C ASN A 358 -1.40 -20.44 6.58
N MET A 359 -0.86 -19.56 7.42
CA MET A 359 -0.16 -18.32 7.06
C MET A 359 0.94 -18.56 6.02
N LYS A 360 1.84 -19.51 6.28
CA LYS A 360 2.95 -19.78 5.34
C LYS A 360 2.43 -20.14 3.94
N ARG A 361 1.47 -21.05 3.86
CA ARG A 361 0.86 -21.45 2.58
C ARG A 361 0.19 -20.28 1.88
N VAL A 362 -0.56 -19.45 2.62
CA VAL A 362 -1.27 -18.27 2.06
C VAL A 362 -0.27 -17.23 1.56
N ILE A 363 0.85 -17.01 2.27
CA ILE A 363 1.93 -16.13 1.81
C ILE A 363 2.52 -16.65 0.49
N ASP A 364 2.91 -17.92 0.43
CA ASP A 364 3.52 -18.53 -0.77
C ASP A 364 2.57 -18.41 -1.99
N GLU A 365 1.28 -18.68 -1.80
CA GLU A 365 0.26 -18.56 -2.84
C GLU A 365 0.04 -17.10 -3.26
N SER A 366 -0.04 -16.16 -2.31
CA SER A 366 -0.26 -14.74 -2.58
C SER A 366 0.93 -14.10 -3.31
N VAL A 367 2.14 -14.38 -2.87
CA VAL A 367 3.37 -13.89 -3.51
C VAL A 367 3.47 -14.40 -4.95
N LYS A 368 3.21 -15.70 -5.17
CA LYS A 368 3.19 -16.26 -6.53
C LYS A 368 2.13 -15.57 -7.40
N HIS A 369 0.91 -15.40 -6.89
CA HIS A 369 -0.17 -14.71 -7.63
C HIS A 369 0.20 -13.25 -7.93
N ARG A 370 0.81 -12.54 -6.98
CA ARG A 370 1.33 -11.18 -7.17
C ARG A 370 2.36 -11.11 -8.30
N GLU A 371 3.30 -12.06 -8.37
CA GLU A 371 4.28 -12.14 -9.45
C GLU A 371 3.61 -12.36 -10.82
N GLU A 372 2.57 -13.19 -10.89
CA GLU A 372 1.79 -13.45 -12.11
C GLU A 372 1.04 -12.19 -12.58
N VAL A 373 0.40 -11.45 -11.65
CA VAL A 373 -0.38 -10.24 -11.96
C VAL A 373 0.52 -9.06 -12.38
N ARG A 374 1.67 -8.90 -11.72
CA ARG A 374 2.57 -7.74 -11.93
C ARG A 374 3.62 -7.96 -13.02
N GLY A 375 3.74 -9.19 -13.55
CA GLY A 375 4.85 -9.57 -14.42
C GLY A 375 6.16 -9.74 -13.65
N GLY A 376 6.82 -10.88 -13.78
CA GLY A 376 7.83 -11.44 -12.89
C GLY A 376 8.98 -10.57 -12.33
N VAL A 377 9.32 -9.43 -12.95
CA VAL A 377 10.38 -8.52 -12.45
C VAL A 377 9.80 -7.50 -11.45
N ALA A 378 8.65 -6.90 -11.75
CA ALA A 378 8.00 -5.91 -10.89
C ALA A 378 7.47 -6.53 -9.57
N GLY A 379 7.00 -7.78 -9.60
CA GLY A 379 6.52 -8.49 -8.42
C GLY A 379 7.57 -8.77 -7.35
N LYS A 380 8.86 -8.71 -7.69
CA LYS A 380 9.99 -9.01 -6.79
C LYS A 380 10.62 -7.78 -6.13
N LEU A 381 10.32 -6.57 -6.62
CA LEU A 381 10.98 -5.33 -6.18
C LEU A 381 10.15 -4.55 -5.14
N THR A 382 8.93 -4.98 -4.87
CA THR A 382 8.00 -4.41 -3.89
C THR A 382 7.38 -5.53 -3.05
#